data_ad07ba6ff32948cfbb4a096e9fd4bd93
#
_entry.id   ad07ba6ff32948cfbb4a096e9fd4bd93
#
_cell.length_a   1.000
_cell.length_b   1.000
_cell.length_c   1.000
_cell.angle_alpha   90.00
_cell.angle_beta   90.00
_cell.angle_gamma   90.00
#
_symmetry.space_group_name_H-M   'P 1'
#
loop_
_entity.id
_entity.type
_entity.pdbx_description
1 polymer ?
#
loop_
_entity_poly.entity_id
_entity_poly.type
_entity_poly.pdbx_seq_one_letter_code
_entity_poly.pdbx_strand_id
1 'polypeptide(L)'
;MARSLAIEILSALASGRRGGGARHHDDERAAERNFKVRDFARLEVAGPFDVEIETGGAPGVRASGPEWALDSLRVDQDGDHLLIGCDGECDGDLRVMITVRELQSVRSCGSGDVSIDRVAGELFGCACSGSGDLSIDEIAVERARLEAAGSGDIQIDKIRSNEFEACFMGSGDFSADSIKCAQLKLAMNGSGDAHIEEYRGEQFKAELAGSGDLAVESLESTMVECSIHGSGDIFIGGGEASEAKLKTAGSGDFSAEGLEVEEASVAIYGSGDISACVTDHAEITITGSGDVGITGGAKCTVRGSGSGEVRCS
;
A
#
# COMPACT_ATOMS: atom_id res chain seq x y z
N MET A 1 28.92 -2.23 -4.30
CA MET A 1 29.31 -0.96 -4.94
C MET A 1 28.16 -0.31 -5.77
N ALA A 2 26.96 -0.84 -5.76
CA ALA A 2 25.81 -0.27 -6.53
C ALA A 2 24.96 0.75 -5.74
N ARG A 3 25.23 0.96 -4.45
CA ARG A 3 24.46 1.91 -3.59
C ARG A 3 24.82 3.39 -3.73
N SER A 4 25.90 3.71 -4.43
CA SER A 4 26.42 5.09 -4.46
C SER A 4 25.89 5.94 -5.61
N LEU A 5 25.52 5.35 -6.75
CA LEU A 5 25.12 6.12 -7.93
C LEU A 5 23.71 6.69 -7.85
N ALA A 6 22.75 5.91 -7.29
CA ALA A 6 21.36 6.36 -7.17
C ALA A 6 21.22 7.53 -6.18
N ILE A 7 22.01 7.56 -5.12
CA ILE A 7 22.01 8.64 -4.12
C ILE A 7 22.63 9.92 -4.68
N GLU A 8 23.62 9.83 -5.56
CA GLU A 8 24.24 11.01 -6.18
C GLU A 8 23.35 11.67 -7.23
N ILE A 9 22.58 10.89 -7.99
CA ILE A 9 21.65 11.42 -9.00
C ILE A 9 20.44 12.10 -8.32
N LEU A 10 19.89 11.52 -7.26
CA LEU A 10 18.82 12.14 -6.45
C LEU A 10 19.29 13.42 -5.77
N SER A 11 20.55 13.51 -5.33
CA SER A 11 21.09 14.74 -4.71
C SER A 11 21.35 15.84 -5.74
N ALA A 12 21.61 15.50 -7.00
CA ALA A 12 21.79 16.45 -8.10
C ALA A 12 20.44 17.04 -8.56
N LEU A 13 19.37 16.24 -8.57
CA LEU A 13 18.01 16.69 -8.89
C LEU A 13 17.40 17.58 -7.78
N ALA A 14 17.73 17.32 -6.51
CA ALA A 14 17.26 18.10 -5.38
C ALA A 14 17.96 19.45 -5.17
N SER A 15 19.10 19.70 -5.84
CA SER A 15 19.89 20.93 -5.69
C SER A 15 19.60 22.01 -6.74
N GLY A 16 18.40 22.06 -7.30
CA GLY A 16 17.93 23.06 -8.26
C GLY A 16 18.15 24.49 -7.75
N ARG A 17 19.11 25.19 -8.34
CA ARG A 17 19.41 26.61 -8.11
C ARG A 17 18.17 27.45 -8.37
N ARG A 18 17.71 28.15 -7.33
CA ARG A 18 16.77 29.27 -7.48
C ARG A 18 17.37 30.34 -8.38
N GLY A 19 16.88 30.42 -9.60
CA GLY A 19 17.14 31.51 -10.53
C GLY A 19 15.80 31.98 -11.08
N GLY A 20 15.26 33.06 -10.53
CA GLY A 20 13.96 33.58 -10.88
C GLY A 20 13.87 34.16 -12.29
N GLY A 21 12.73 34.01 -12.87
CA GLY A 21 12.30 34.64 -14.10
C GLY A 21 11.05 33.90 -14.59
N ALA A 22 9.86 34.39 -14.20
CA ALA A 22 8.63 33.95 -14.84
C ALA A 22 8.73 34.21 -16.33
N ARG A 23 9.03 33.18 -17.11
CA ARG A 23 8.87 33.19 -18.56
C ARG A 23 7.41 32.79 -18.81
N HIS A 24 6.62 33.72 -19.32
CA HIS A 24 5.39 33.37 -19.99
C HIS A 24 5.73 32.45 -21.17
N HIS A 25 5.40 31.18 -21.04
CA HIS A 25 5.48 30.23 -22.16
C HIS A 25 4.22 30.39 -23.02
N ASP A 26 4.32 31.26 -24.03
CA ASP A 26 3.28 31.45 -25.06
C ASP A 26 3.28 30.34 -26.13
N ASP A 27 4.05 29.25 -25.96
CA ASP A 27 4.12 28.14 -26.93
C ASP A 27 3.48 26.85 -26.31
N GLU A 28 2.16 26.86 -26.19
CA GLU A 28 1.33 25.69 -25.81
C GLU A 28 1.17 24.68 -26.96
N ARG A 29 2.15 24.50 -27.82
CA ARG A 29 2.06 23.47 -28.85
C ARG A 29 2.22 22.11 -28.20
N ALA A 30 1.12 21.35 -28.12
CA ALA A 30 1.18 19.96 -27.78
C ALA A 30 2.03 19.21 -28.81
N ALA A 31 3.07 18.54 -28.35
CA ALA A 31 3.97 17.72 -29.14
C ALA A 31 3.99 16.28 -28.57
N GLU A 32 4.52 15.37 -29.36
CA GLU A 32 4.70 13.98 -28.97
C GLU A 32 6.13 13.55 -29.28
N ARG A 33 6.74 12.79 -28.37
CA ARG A 33 8.09 12.28 -28.52
C ARG A 33 8.15 10.81 -28.17
N ASN A 34 8.77 10.01 -29.05
CA ASN A 34 8.99 8.59 -28.84
C ASN A 34 10.46 8.35 -28.49
N PHE A 35 10.69 7.61 -27.42
CA PHE A 35 12.03 7.23 -26.99
C PHE A 35 12.26 5.74 -27.29
N LYS A 36 13.44 5.45 -27.85
CA LYS A 36 13.82 4.06 -28.11
C LYS A 36 14.46 3.48 -26.87
N VAL A 37 13.81 2.49 -26.28
CA VAL A 37 14.29 1.74 -25.14
C VAL A 37 14.46 0.27 -25.51
N ARG A 38 15.32 -0.43 -24.78
CA ARG A 38 15.46 -1.89 -24.86
C ARG A 38 14.55 -2.54 -23.85
N ASP A 39 14.49 -3.87 -23.81
CA ASP A 39 13.77 -4.59 -22.76
C ASP A 39 14.30 -4.16 -21.37
N PHE A 40 13.36 -3.90 -20.47
CA PHE A 40 13.60 -3.57 -19.07
C PHE A 40 12.52 -4.25 -18.22
N ALA A 41 12.79 -4.39 -16.94
CA ALA A 41 11.85 -4.95 -15.97
C ALA A 41 11.73 -4.07 -14.70
N ARG A 42 12.61 -3.08 -14.56
CA ARG A 42 12.64 -2.16 -13.43
C ARG A 42 12.47 -0.74 -13.92
N LEU A 43 11.53 -0.03 -13.31
CA LEU A 43 11.20 1.35 -13.65
C LEU A 43 11.37 2.26 -12.43
N GLU A 44 12.01 3.40 -12.63
CA GLU A 44 12.01 4.50 -11.67
C GLU A 44 11.47 5.76 -12.34
N VAL A 45 10.48 6.38 -11.70
CA VAL A 45 9.84 7.61 -12.13
C VAL A 45 10.09 8.70 -11.09
N ALA A 46 10.64 9.82 -11.50
CA ALA A 46 10.99 10.95 -10.64
C ALA A 46 10.59 12.27 -11.31
N GLY A 47 9.39 12.74 -11.08
CA GLY A 47 8.92 13.99 -11.65
C GLY A 47 7.45 14.30 -11.36
N PRO A 48 6.98 15.49 -11.75
CA PRO A 48 5.61 15.94 -11.55
C PRO A 48 4.73 15.64 -12.78
N PHE A 49 4.89 14.50 -13.42
CA PHE A 49 4.17 14.12 -14.62
C PHE A 49 3.51 12.75 -14.46
N ASP A 50 2.37 12.58 -15.12
CA ASP A 50 1.61 11.36 -15.06
C ASP A 50 2.23 10.27 -15.93
N VAL A 51 2.18 9.03 -15.43
CA VAL A 51 2.75 7.87 -16.10
C VAL A 51 1.72 6.77 -16.20
N GLU A 52 1.47 6.31 -17.42
CA GLU A 52 0.62 5.16 -17.72
C GLU A 52 1.50 3.99 -18.19
N ILE A 53 1.35 2.84 -17.56
CA ILE A 53 2.18 1.67 -17.82
C ILE A 53 1.30 0.52 -18.32
N GLU A 54 1.54 0.11 -19.56
CA GLU A 54 0.92 -1.06 -20.17
C GLU A 54 1.91 -2.23 -20.21
N THR A 55 1.51 -3.40 -19.74
CA THR A 55 2.35 -4.58 -19.72
C THR A 55 2.02 -5.57 -20.85
N GLY A 56 2.93 -6.51 -21.13
CA GLY A 56 2.76 -7.53 -22.15
C GLY A 56 3.09 -7.08 -23.58
N GLY A 57 3.44 -5.80 -23.78
CA GLY A 57 3.76 -5.23 -25.09
C GLY A 57 5.27 -5.17 -25.39
N ALA A 58 5.61 -4.73 -26.59
CA ALA A 58 7.01 -4.41 -26.93
C ALA A 58 7.45 -3.16 -26.17
N PRO A 59 8.72 -3.12 -25.65
CA PRO A 59 9.16 -2.00 -24.86
C PRO A 59 9.19 -0.69 -25.64
N GLY A 60 8.64 0.35 -25.03
CA GLY A 60 8.55 1.68 -25.63
C GLY A 60 8.23 2.73 -24.58
N VAL A 61 8.61 3.97 -24.86
CA VAL A 61 8.24 5.15 -24.08
C VAL A 61 7.77 6.22 -25.05
N ARG A 62 6.58 6.73 -24.81
CA ARG A 62 5.98 7.83 -25.54
C ARG A 62 5.63 8.93 -24.54
N ALA A 63 6.06 10.14 -24.80
CA ALA A 63 5.69 11.29 -24.00
C ALA A 63 4.92 12.30 -24.85
N SER A 64 3.90 12.91 -24.26
CA SER A 64 3.06 13.93 -24.89
C SER A 64 2.87 15.12 -23.94
N GLY A 65 2.95 16.33 -24.47
CA GLY A 65 2.81 17.55 -23.69
C GLY A 65 3.40 18.76 -24.40
N PRO A 66 3.60 19.88 -23.72
CA PRO A 66 4.24 21.07 -24.25
C PRO A 66 5.69 20.76 -24.69
N GLU A 67 6.15 21.36 -25.78
CA GLU A 67 7.48 21.07 -26.35
C GLU A 67 8.60 21.36 -25.34
N TRP A 68 8.48 22.44 -24.56
CA TRP A 68 9.44 22.79 -23.53
C TRP A 68 9.53 21.76 -22.38
N ALA A 69 8.40 21.15 -21.99
CA ALA A 69 8.38 20.09 -20.98
C ALA A 69 9.00 18.80 -21.52
N LEU A 70 8.71 18.46 -22.80
CA LEU A 70 9.35 17.33 -23.48
C LEU A 70 10.88 17.51 -23.62
N ASP A 71 11.38 18.75 -23.75
CA ASP A 71 12.81 19.01 -23.80
C ASP A 71 13.51 18.81 -22.45
N SER A 72 12.76 18.97 -21.35
CA SER A 72 13.24 18.74 -19.99
C SER A 72 13.17 17.28 -19.57
N LEU A 73 12.37 16.44 -20.26
CA LEU A 73 12.21 15.02 -19.94
C LEU A 73 13.50 14.24 -20.21
N ARG A 74 13.92 13.43 -19.24
CA ARG A 74 15.06 12.52 -19.33
C ARG A 74 14.56 11.08 -19.30
N VAL A 75 15.06 10.29 -20.22
CA VAL A 75 14.81 8.86 -20.32
C VAL A 75 16.14 8.16 -20.44
N ASP A 76 16.62 7.61 -19.32
CA ASP A 76 17.91 6.95 -19.21
C ASP A 76 17.72 5.45 -18.93
N GLN A 77 18.52 4.61 -19.56
CA GLN A 77 18.44 3.16 -19.38
C GLN A 77 19.81 2.55 -19.10
N ASP A 78 19.91 1.87 -17.95
CA ASP A 78 21.08 1.04 -17.60
C ASP A 78 20.64 -0.42 -17.41
N GLY A 79 21.02 -1.25 -18.40
CA GLY A 79 20.63 -2.66 -18.45
C GLY A 79 19.11 -2.82 -18.53
N ASP A 80 18.54 -3.46 -17.52
CA ASP A 80 17.10 -3.71 -17.34
C ASP A 80 16.38 -2.66 -16.48
N HIS A 81 17.08 -1.58 -16.12
CA HIS A 81 16.56 -0.47 -15.34
C HIS A 81 16.31 0.74 -16.23
N LEU A 82 15.07 1.22 -16.27
CA LEU A 82 14.66 2.43 -16.96
C LEU A 82 14.39 3.52 -15.92
N LEU A 83 15.05 4.68 -16.08
CA LEU A 83 14.83 5.87 -15.27
C LEU A 83 14.16 6.95 -16.14
N ILE A 84 13.05 7.47 -15.66
CA ILE A 84 12.35 8.60 -16.26
C ILE A 84 12.30 9.73 -15.25
N GLY A 85 12.90 10.86 -15.60
CA GLY A 85 13.01 12.02 -14.73
C GLY A 85 12.93 13.31 -15.50
N CYS A 86 13.14 14.42 -14.80
CA CYS A 86 13.06 15.74 -15.37
C CYS A 86 14.25 16.61 -14.95
N ASP A 87 14.89 17.28 -15.93
CA ASP A 87 15.92 18.27 -15.70
C ASP A 87 15.31 19.69 -15.75
N GLY A 88 14.83 20.20 -14.62
CA GLY A 88 14.29 21.54 -14.53
C GLY A 88 12.78 21.58 -14.30
N GLU A 89 12.10 22.55 -14.89
CA GLU A 89 10.65 22.70 -14.79
C GLU A 89 9.97 21.72 -15.77
N CYS A 90 9.16 20.81 -15.26
CA CYS A 90 8.29 19.93 -16.03
C CYS A 90 6.83 20.15 -15.66
N ASP A 91 6.51 21.31 -15.08
CA ASP A 91 5.14 21.66 -14.76
C ASP A 91 4.35 21.79 -16.06
N GLY A 92 3.25 21.09 -16.14
CA GLY A 92 2.38 21.12 -17.30
C GLY A 92 1.78 19.75 -17.54
N ASP A 93 0.85 19.65 -18.48
CA ASP A 93 0.16 18.42 -18.88
C ASP A 93 1.09 17.42 -19.60
N LEU A 94 2.23 17.09 -18.97
CA LEU A 94 3.15 16.08 -19.49
C LEU A 94 2.66 14.69 -19.07
N ARG A 95 2.40 13.84 -20.07
CA ARG A 95 2.01 12.44 -19.87
C ARG A 95 3.03 11.54 -20.51
N VAL A 96 3.40 10.48 -19.80
CA VAL A 96 4.35 9.48 -20.26
C VAL A 96 3.67 8.11 -20.31
N MET A 97 3.52 7.57 -21.50
CA MET A 97 3.01 6.21 -21.72
C MET A 97 4.19 5.26 -21.89
N ILE A 98 4.20 4.20 -21.13
CA ILE A 98 5.27 3.20 -21.08
C ILE A 98 4.67 1.85 -21.44
N THR A 99 5.26 1.17 -22.40
CA THR A 99 4.93 -0.22 -22.69
C THR A 99 6.11 -1.11 -22.30
N VAL A 100 5.85 -2.20 -21.59
CA VAL A 100 6.87 -3.13 -21.12
C VAL A 100 6.38 -4.58 -21.25
N ARG A 101 7.29 -5.54 -21.45
CA ARG A 101 6.90 -6.96 -21.54
C ARG A 101 6.51 -7.54 -20.19
N GLU A 102 7.37 -7.32 -19.22
CA GLU A 102 7.23 -7.81 -17.85
C GLU A 102 7.77 -6.74 -16.91
N LEU A 103 7.03 -6.45 -15.85
CA LEU A 103 7.39 -5.45 -14.87
C LEU A 103 7.65 -6.12 -13.52
N GLN A 104 8.88 -6.01 -13.02
CA GLN A 104 9.28 -6.59 -11.75
C GLN A 104 9.37 -5.56 -10.63
N SER A 105 9.62 -4.31 -10.96
CA SER A 105 9.58 -3.25 -9.95
C SER A 105 9.27 -1.89 -10.53
N VAL A 106 8.54 -1.10 -9.72
CA VAL A 106 8.28 0.32 -9.94
C VAL A 106 8.69 1.10 -8.70
N ARG A 107 9.40 2.19 -8.91
CA ARG A 107 9.65 3.21 -7.89
C ARG A 107 9.12 4.54 -8.37
N SER A 108 8.18 5.13 -7.63
CA SER A 108 7.68 6.48 -7.85
C SER A 108 8.21 7.44 -6.77
N CYS A 109 8.87 8.51 -7.20
CA CYS A 109 9.46 9.53 -6.33
C CYS A 109 9.01 10.93 -6.78
N GLY A 110 7.80 11.09 -7.22
CA GLY A 110 7.29 12.33 -7.79
C GLY A 110 5.97 12.78 -7.19
N SER A 111 5.33 13.75 -7.86
CA SER A 111 3.99 14.21 -7.56
C SER A 111 3.01 13.96 -8.72
N GLY A 112 3.47 13.34 -9.80
CA GLY A 112 2.59 12.87 -10.86
C GLY A 112 2.05 11.48 -10.54
N ASP A 113 0.88 11.17 -11.09
CA ASP A 113 0.21 9.92 -10.84
C ASP A 113 0.78 8.78 -11.69
N VAL A 114 0.75 7.58 -11.16
CA VAL A 114 1.20 6.38 -11.87
C VAL A 114 0.05 5.39 -11.97
N SER A 115 -0.29 4.99 -13.18
CA SER A 115 -1.28 3.93 -13.43
C SER A 115 -0.63 2.73 -14.12
N ILE A 116 -1.01 1.53 -13.68
CA ILE A 116 -0.49 0.25 -14.18
C ILE A 116 -1.68 -0.65 -14.48
N ASP A 117 -1.80 -1.15 -15.72
CA ASP A 117 -2.88 -2.04 -16.12
C ASP A 117 -2.79 -3.40 -15.41
N ARG A 118 -1.66 -4.08 -15.56
CA ARG A 118 -1.50 -5.42 -14.99
C ARG A 118 -0.04 -5.74 -14.73
N VAL A 119 0.21 -6.44 -13.63
CA VAL A 119 1.51 -7.02 -13.35
C VAL A 119 1.38 -8.54 -13.22
N ALA A 120 2.21 -9.29 -13.97
CA ALA A 120 2.25 -10.73 -13.92
C ALA A 120 3.70 -11.24 -13.90
N GLY A 121 3.95 -12.36 -13.19
CA GLY A 121 5.29 -12.94 -13.10
C GLY A 121 5.57 -13.64 -11.77
N GLU A 122 6.82 -13.74 -11.39
CA GLU A 122 7.20 -14.33 -10.11
C GLU A 122 7.24 -13.31 -8.96
N LEU A 123 7.74 -12.12 -9.24
CA LEU A 123 7.98 -11.07 -8.23
C LEU A 123 7.52 -9.72 -8.73
N PHE A 124 6.92 -8.95 -7.85
CA PHE A 124 6.68 -7.54 -8.06
C PHE A 124 6.97 -6.71 -6.81
N GLY A 125 7.75 -5.64 -6.96
CA GLY A 125 8.02 -4.67 -5.93
C GLY A 125 7.57 -3.27 -6.34
N CYS A 126 6.81 -2.59 -5.49
CA CYS A 126 6.44 -1.21 -5.70
C CYS A 126 6.86 -0.35 -4.52
N ALA A 127 7.48 0.80 -4.78
CA ALA A 127 7.87 1.75 -3.75
C ALA A 127 7.46 3.17 -4.15
N CYS A 128 6.56 3.77 -3.38
CA CYS A 128 6.06 5.13 -3.56
C CYS A 128 6.57 6.05 -2.44
N SER A 129 7.15 7.20 -2.80
CA SER A 129 7.71 8.16 -1.84
C SER A 129 7.39 9.61 -2.20
N GLY A 130 6.36 9.83 -2.96
CA GLY A 130 5.91 11.15 -3.40
C GLY A 130 4.55 11.52 -2.85
N SER A 131 3.87 12.42 -3.55
CA SER A 131 2.49 12.81 -3.30
C SER A 131 1.57 12.52 -4.50
N GLY A 132 2.09 11.88 -5.55
CA GLY A 132 1.30 11.36 -6.64
C GLY A 132 0.66 10.03 -6.26
N ASP A 133 -0.51 9.76 -6.84
CA ASP A 133 -1.28 8.56 -6.57
C ASP A 133 -0.78 7.37 -7.41
N LEU A 134 -1.01 6.18 -6.90
CA LEU A 134 -0.74 4.94 -7.62
C LEU A 134 -2.03 4.14 -7.81
N SER A 135 -2.34 3.79 -9.05
CA SER A 135 -3.42 2.87 -9.37
C SER A 135 -2.90 1.63 -10.09
N ILE A 136 -3.36 0.44 -9.70
CA ILE A 136 -3.01 -0.83 -10.34
C ILE A 136 -4.28 -1.66 -10.53
N ASP A 137 -4.62 -2.03 -11.77
CA ASP A 137 -5.83 -2.83 -12.01
C ASP A 137 -5.65 -4.27 -11.51
N GLU A 138 -4.50 -4.92 -11.80
CA GLU A 138 -4.28 -6.30 -11.36
C GLU A 138 -2.81 -6.61 -11.06
N ILE A 139 -2.56 -7.21 -9.89
CA ILE A 139 -1.29 -7.86 -9.53
C ILE A 139 -1.52 -9.37 -9.51
N ALA A 140 -0.83 -10.12 -10.38
CA ALA A 140 -0.91 -11.58 -10.50
C ALA A 140 0.51 -12.19 -10.48
N VAL A 141 1.11 -12.30 -9.30
CA VAL A 141 2.50 -12.74 -9.10
C VAL A 141 2.61 -13.72 -7.92
N GLU A 142 3.69 -14.49 -7.85
CA GLU A 142 3.92 -15.35 -6.68
C GLU A 142 4.15 -14.53 -5.40
N ARG A 143 4.90 -13.44 -5.49
CA ARG A 143 5.19 -12.55 -4.34
C ARG A 143 5.11 -11.10 -4.75
N ALA A 144 4.32 -10.33 -3.99
CA ALA A 144 4.22 -8.89 -4.15
C ALA A 144 4.66 -8.15 -2.88
N ARG A 145 5.38 -7.04 -3.06
CA ARG A 145 5.76 -6.13 -1.98
C ARG A 145 5.44 -4.70 -2.36
N LEU A 146 4.76 -4.00 -1.46
CA LEU A 146 4.37 -2.61 -1.61
C LEU A 146 4.91 -1.80 -0.44
N GLU A 147 5.63 -0.73 -0.71
CA GLU A 147 6.12 0.21 0.29
C GLU A 147 5.66 1.62 -0.08
N ALA A 148 4.95 2.30 0.83
CA ALA A 148 4.54 3.68 0.65
C ALA A 148 5.02 4.55 1.81
N ALA A 149 5.69 5.65 1.48
CA ALA A 149 6.24 6.61 2.45
C ALA A 149 5.86 8.05 2.08
N GLY A 150 4.80 8.23 1.34
CA GLY A 150 4.33 9.51 0.83
C GLY A 150 2.98 9.93 1.40
N SER A 151 2.32 10.81 0.67
CA SER A 151 0.95 11.28 0.95
C SER A 151 0.02 11.02 -0.24
N GLY A 152 0.50 10.37 -1.29
CA GLY A 152 -0.32 9.90 -2.39
C GLY A 152 -1.05 8.63 -2.01
N ASP A 153 -2.24 8.47 -2.56
CA ASP A 153 -3.10 7.33 -2.31
C ASP A 153 -2.73 6.14 -3.20
N ILE A 154 -3.02 4.94 -2.73
CA ILE A 154 -2.77 3.71 -3.48
C ILE A 154 -4.06 2.92 -3.63
N GLN A 155 -4.44 2.68 -4.87
CA GLN A 155 -5.59 1.86 -5.22
C GLN A 155 -5.15 0.64 -6.02
N ILE A 156 -5.61 -0.55 -5.61
CA ILE A 156 -5.38 -1.79 -6.35
C ILE A 156 -6.68 -2.57 -6.46
N ASP A 157 -7.19 -2.76 -7.68
CA ASP A 157 -8.45 -3.46 -7.82
C ASP A 157 -8.31 -4.94 -7.44
N LYS A 158 -7.28 -5.64 -7.94
CA LYS A 158 -7.13 -7.09 -7.70
C LYS A 158 -5.72 -7.51 -7.40
N ILE A 159 -5.56 -8.27 -6.33
CA ILE A 159 -4.29 -8.91 -5.97
C ILE A 159 -4.48 -10.42 -5.93
N ARG A 160 -3.68 -11.13 -6.71
CA ARG A 160 -3.55 -12.60 -6.70
C ARG A 160 -2.09 -12.97 -6.52
N SER A 161 -1.75 -13.48 -5.36
CA SER A 161 -0.36 -13.86 -5.05
C SER A 161 -0.32 -15.03 -4.07
N ASN A 162 0.84 -15.61 -3.85
CA ASN A 162 1.04 -16.49 -2.71
C ASN A 162 1.37 -15.68 -1.46
N GLU A 163 2.19 -14.64 -1.59
CA GLU A 163 2.57 -13.74 -0.50
C GLU A 163 2.42 -12.28 -0.94
N PHE A 164 1.69 -11.49 -0.15
CA PHE A 164 1.59 -10.04 -0.31
C PHE A 164 2.01 -9.34 0.98
N GLU A 165 3.02 -8.50 0.89
CA GLU A 165 3.53 -7.67 1.98
C GLU A 165 3.34 -6.19 1.61
N ALA A 166 2.62 -5.43 2.46
CA ALA A 166 2.42 -4.00 2.29
C ALA A 166 2.83 -3.24 3.54
N CYS A 167 3.58 -2.16 3.37
CA CYS A 167 4.07 -1.31 4.44
C CYS A 167 3.79 0.17 4.12
N PHE A 168 2.97 0.80 4.95
CA PHE A 168 2.56 2.20 4.82
C PHE A 168 3.15 3.02 5.97
N MET A 169 3.95 4.04 5.62
CA MET A 169 4.64 4.94 6.56
C MET A 169 4.26 6.41 6.34
N GLY A 170 3.22 6.65 5.59
CA GLY A 170 2.81 7.99 5.16
C GLY A 170 1.46 8.41 5.74
N SER A 171 0.79 9.30 5.00
CA SER A 171 -0.56 9.79 5.27
C SER A 171 -1.49 9.58 4.07
N GLY A 172 -1.02 8.92 3.03
CA GLY A 172 -1.85 8.48 1.91
C GLY A 172 -2.63 7.22 2.29
N ASP A 173 -3.79 7.06 1.70
CA ASP A 173 -4.69 5.95 1.96
C ASP A 173 -4.40 4.76 1.04
N PHE A 174 -4.78 3.58 1.51
CA PHE A 174 -4.70 2.35 0.72
C PHE A 174 -6.08 1.75 0.51
N SER A 175 -6.41 1.40 -0.72
CA SER A 175 -7.63 0.68 -1.03
C SER A 175 -7.38 -0.53 -1.93
N ALA A 176 -8.09 -1.64 -1.65
CA ALA A 176 -8.08 -2.82 -2.49
C ALA A 176 -9.46 -3.47 -2.57
N ASP A 177 -9.95 -3.76 -3.79
CA ASP A 177 -11.26 -4.41 -3.95
C ASP A 177 -11.19 -5.91 -3.62
N SER A 178 -10.16 -6.62 -4.11
CA SER A 178 -10.05 -8.06 -3.85
C SER A 178 -8.61 -8.51 -3.69
N ILE A 179 -8.30 -9.11 -2.54
CA ILE A 179 -7.00 -9.70 -2.25
C ILE A 179 -7.18 -11.21 -2.06
N LYS A 180 -6.59 -12.00 -2.96
CA LYS A 180 -6.54 -13.47 -2.88
C LYS A 180 -5.09 -13.92 -2.79
N CYS A 181 -4.63 -14.20 -1.56
CA CYS A 181 -3.25 -14.65 -1.33
C CYS A 181 -3.19 -15.59 -0.12
N ALA A 182 -2.25 -16.53 -0.15
CA ALA A 182 -2.08 -17.42 0.99
C ALA A 182 -1.65 -16.64 2.24
N GLN A 183 -0.77 -15.66 2.10
CA GLN A 183 -0.29 -14.86 3.22
C GLN A 183 -0.34 -13.36 2.88
N LEU A 184 -1.11 -12.61 3.67
CA LEU A 184 -1.11 -11.15 3.68
C LEU A 184 -0.41 -10.65 4.94
N LYS A 185 0.51 -9.69 4.76
CA LYS A 185 1.09 -8.91 5.84
C LYS A 185 0.92 -7.42 5.54
N LEU A 186 0.17 -6.74 6.40
CA LEU A 186 -0.09 -5.32 6.32
C LEU A 186 0.49 -4.61 7.54
N ALA A 187 1.38 -3.66 7.34
CA ALA A 187 1.95 -2.83 8.40
C ALA A 187 1.62 -1.34 8.13
N MET A 188 0.89 -0.72 9.01
CA MET A 188 0.50 0.69 8.95
C MET A 188 1.18 1.46 10.09
N ASN A 189 2.13 2.33 9.74
CA ASN A 189 2.91 3.14 10.68
C ASN A 189 2.67 4.64 10.47
N GLY A 190 1.56 4.99 9.88
CA GLY A 190 1.22 6.35 9.48
C GLY A 190 -0.10 6.84 10.07
N SER A 191 -0.74 7.76 9.34
CA SER A 191 -2.05 8.31 9.65
C SER A 191 -3.02 8.17 8.46
N GLY A 192 -2.61 7.51 7.40
CA GLY A 192 -3.48 7.12 6.30
C GLY A 192 -4.29 5.89 6.67
N ASP A 193 -5.45 5.74 6.07
CA ASP A 193 -6.37 4.65 6.31
C ASP A 193 -6.19 3.52 5.28
N ALA A 194 -6.58 2.30 5.64
CA ALA A 194 -6.61 1.18 4.71
C ALA A 194 -8.01 0.58 4.61
N HIS A 195 -8.46 0.36 3.39
CA HIS A 195 -9.75 -0.27 3.10
C HIS A 195 -9.57 -1.47 2.18
N ILE A 196 -10.05 -2.63 2.60
CA ILE A 196 -10.05 -3.88 1.83
C ILE A 196 -11.49 -4.37 1.72
N GLU A 197 -12.04 -4.45 0.50
CA GLU A 197 -13.40 -4.93 0.31
C GLU A 197 -13.50 -6.45 0.53
N GLU A 198 -12.60 -7.24 -0.07
CA GLU A 198 -12.59 -8.70 0.09
C GLU A 198 -11.18 -9.24 0.29
N TYR A 199 -10.97 -10.04 1.36
CA TYR A 199 -9.77 -10.85 1.55
C TYR A 199 -10.11 -12.34 1.62
N ARG A 200 -9.35 -13.16 0.88
CA ARG A 200 -9.39 -14.64 0.97
C ARG A 200 -8.00 -15.23 0.99
N GLY A 201 -7.69 -16.01 2.02
CA GLY A 201 -6.39 -16.65 2.14
C GLY A 201 -6.23 -17.57 3.34
N GLU A 202 -4.99 -17.95 3.61
CA GLU A 202 -4.68 -18.81 4.77
C GLU A 202 -4.35 -17.96 6.00
N GLN A 203 -3.60 -16.86 5.81
CA GLN A 203 -3.15 -16.00 6.90
C GLN A 203 -3.34 -14.52 6.56
N PHE A 204 -4.10 -13.85 7.39
CA PHE A 204 -4.25 -12.40 7.42
C PHE A 204 -3.50 -11.83 8.62
N LYS A 205 -2.49 -11.00 8.39
CA LYS A 205 -1.77 -10.32 9.45
C LYS A 205 -1.79 -8.81 9.24
N ALA A 206 -2.25 -8.06 10.26
CA ALA A 206 -2.27 -6.60 10.26
C ALA A 206 -1.65 -6.02 11.54
N GLU A 207 -0.76 -5.06 11.37
CA GLU A 207 -0.12 -4.31 12.47
C GLU A 207 -0.35 -2.81 12.26
N LEU A 208 -1.08 -2.17 13.18
CA LEU A 208 -1.31 -0.74 13.20
C LEU A 208 -0.47 -0.09 14.31
N ALA A 209 0.44 0.79 13.93
CA ALA A 209 1.31 1.52 14.87
C ALA A 209 1.17 3.05 14.71
N GLY A 210 0.04 3.51 14.25
CA GLY A 210 -0.26 4.92 13.96
C GLY A 210 -1.60 5.35 14.50
N SER A 211 -2.24 6.25 13.75
CA SER A 211 -3.60 6.76 14.02
C SER A 211 -4.53 6.56 12.82
N GLY A 212 -4.07 5.89 11.79
CA GLY A 212 -4.90 5.48 10.66
C GLY A 212 -5.68 4.22 11.00
N ASP A 213 -6.82 4.02 10.34
CA ASP A 213 -7.75 2.93 10.57
C ASP A 213 -7.61 1.85 9.49
N LEU A 214 -7.97 0.62 9.86
CA LEU A 214 -8.09 -0.49 8.91
C LEU A 214 -9.52 -1.00 8.87
N ALA A 215 -10.12 -0.96 7.69
CA ALA A 215 -11.44 -1.56 7.43
C ALA A 215 -11.31 -2.73 6.46
N VAL A 216 -11.85 -3.90 6.82
CA VAL A 216 -11.98 -5.07 5.95
C VAL A 216 -13.44 -5.47 5.91
N GLU A 217 -14.11 -5.33 4.76
CA GLU A 217 -15.54 -5.59 4.67
C GLU A 217 -15.87 -7.09 4.75
N SER A 218 -15.08 -7.94 4.06
CA SER A 218 -15.24 -9.39 4.08
C SER A 218 -13.91 -10.10 4.18
N LEU A 219 -13.76 -11.01 5.15
CA LEU A 219 -12.54 -11.73 5.43
C LEU A 219 -12.79 -13.24 5.55
N GLU A 220 -12.17 -14.03 4.68
CA GLU A 220 -12.14 -15.49 4.78
C GLU A 220 -10.68 -15.95 4.97
N SER A 221 -10.36 -16.55 6.13
CA SER A 221 -8.99 -16.93 6.47
C SER A 221 -8.95 -18.14 7.43
N THR A 222 -7.85 -18.87 7.42
CA THR A 222 -7.60 -19.84 8.48
C THR A 222 -7.12 -19.17 9.74
N MET A 223 -6.21 -18.19 9.61
CA MET A 223 -5.65 -17.46 10.76
C MET A 223 -5.72 -15.95 10.54
N VAL A 224 -6.21 -15.23 11.53
CA VAL A 224 -6.23 -13.77 11.62
C VAL A 224 -5.34 -13.32 12.77
N GLU A 225 -4.33 -12.51 12.51
CA GLU A 225 -3.47 -11.91 13.53
C GLU A 225 -3.49 -10.39 13.37
N CYS A 226 -4.12 -9.70 14.30
CA CYS A 226 -4.23 -8.24 14.26
C CYS A 226 -3.71 -7.61 15.55
N SER A 227 -2.91 -6.57 15.42
CA SER A 227 -2.38 -5.84 16.56
C SER A 227 -2.45 -4.33 16.36
N ILE A 228 -2.92 -3.63 17.39
CA ILE A 228 -2.97 -2.18 17.47
C ILE A 228 -1.96 -1.70 18.50
N HIS A 229 -1.07 -0.82 18.11
CA HIS A 229 -0.08 -0.17 18.96
C HIS A 229 -0.21 1.36 18.98
N GLY A 230 -1.38 1.87 18.63
CA GLY A 230 -1.67 3.30 18.43
C GLY A 230 -3.05 3.69 18.93
N SER A 231 -3.67 4.59 18.17
CA SER A 231 -5.02 5.10 18.41
C SER A 231 -5.95 4.87 17.21
N GLY A 232 -5.45 4.24 16.16
CA GLY A 232 -6.25 3.82 15.02
C GLY A 232 -7.05 2.57 15.35
N ASP A 233 -8.17 2.36 14.65
CA ASP A 233 -9.10 1.29 14.87
C ASP A 233 -9.00 0.20 13.80
N ILE A 234 -9.41 -1.02 14.15
CA ILE A 234 -9.58 -2.11 13.18
C ILE A 234 -11.04 -2.54 13.15
N PHE A 235 -11.61 -2.51 11.96
CA PHE A 235 -12.96 -3.00 11.68
C PHE A 235 -12.91 -4.18 10.71
N ILE A 236 -13.59 -5.29 11.06
CA ILE A 236 -13.84 -6.42 10.15
C ILE A 236 -15.34 -6.63 10.08
N GLY A 237 -15.93 -6.33 8.91
CA GLY A 237 -17.36 -6.30 8.69
C GLY A 237 -18.02 -7.68 8.71
N GLY A 238 -17.35 -8.70 8.16
CA GLY A 238 -17.89 -10.07 8.15
C GLY A 238 -16.93 -11.11 7.62
N GLY A 239 -17.36 -12.37 7.66
CA GLY A 239 -16.63 -13.52 7.14
C GLY A 239 -16.40 -14.63 8.15
N GLU A 240 -15.37 -15.45 7.92
CA GLU A 240 -15.09 -16.64 8.72
C GLU A 240 -13.58 -16.80 8.95
N ALA A 241 -13.19 -17.23 10.15
CA ALA A 241 -11.82 -17.62 10.46
C ALA A 241 -11.76 -18.80 11.44
N SER A 242 -10.78 -19.70 11.32
CA SER A 242 -10.60 -20.75 12.32
C SER A 242 -9.96 -20.21 13.59
N GLU A 243 -8.91 -19.43 13.48
CA GLU A 243 -8.20 -18.85 14.61
C GLU A 243 -8.05 -17.33 14.48
N ALA A 244 -8.24 -16.60 15.57
CA ALA A 244 -7.95 -15.18 15.65
C ALA A 244 -7.07 -14.82 16.86
N LYS A 245 -6.06 -13.97 16.61
CA LYS A 245 -5.24 -13.34 17.64
C LYS A 245 -5.41 -11.83 17.55
N LEU A 246 -6.14 -11.26 18.51
CA LEU A 246 -6.51 -9.86 18.55
C LEU A 246 -5.83 -9.19 19.72
N LYS A 247 -5.01 -8.18 19.45
CA LYS A 247 -4.25 -7.50 20.48
C LYS A 247 -4.35 -5.98 20.31
N THR A 248 -4.70 -5.28 21.39
CA THR A 248 -4.54 -3.83 21.48
C THR A 248 -3.58 -3.45 22.62
N ALA A 249 -2.63 -2.57 22.32
CA ALA A 249 -1.68 -2.00 23.26
C ALA A 249 -1.68 -0.46 23.17
N GLY A 250 -2.85 0.11 22.95
CA GLY A 250 -3.08 1.53 22.78
C GLY A 250 -4.46 1.95 23.28
N SER A 251 -5.08 2.86 22.53
CA SER A 251 -6.44 3.34 22.78
C SER A 251 -7.37 3.07 21.58
N GLY A 252 -6.85 2.43 20.53
CA GLY A 252 -7.65 2.04 19.39
C GLY A 252 -8.49 0.82 19.68
N ASP A 253 -9.66 0.76 19.04
CA ASP A 253 -10.67 -0.27 19.22
C ASP A 253 -10.58 -1.35 18.13
N PHE A 254 -11.04 -2.54 18.47
CA PHE A 254 -11.16 -3.64 17.51
C PHE A 254 -12.59 -4.11 17.43
N SER A 255 -13.23 -3.95 16.27
CA SER A 255 -14.59 -4.36 16.00
C SER A 255 -14.64 -5.47 14.94
N ALA A 256 -14.96 -6.69 15.35
CA ALA A 256 -15.08 -7.88 14.49
C ALA A 256 -16.30 -8.73 14.86
N GLU A 257 -17.42 -8.10 15.18
CA GLU A 257 -18.65 -8.82 15.53
C GLU A 257 -19.25 -9.58 14.34
N GLY A 258 -18.95 -9.18 13.11
CA GLY A 258 -19.38 -9.84 11.89
C GLY A 258 -18.49 -11.00 11.45
N LEU A 259 -17.27 -11.10 11.97
CA LEU A 259 -16.34 -12.19 11.67
C LEU A 259 -16.60 -13.37 12.61
N GLU A 260 -17.09 -14.49 12.09
CA GLU A 260 -17.27 -15.71 12.87
C GLU A 260 -15.93 -16.44 13.02
N VAL A 261 -15.48 -16.61 14.28
CA VAL A 261 -14.19 -17.25 14.61
C VAL A 261 -14.43 -18.49 15.45
N GLU A 262 -13.76 -19.60 15.17
CA GLU A 262 -13.86 -20.81 16.01
C GLU A 262 -13.12 -20.62 17.33
N GLU A 263 -11.83 -20.25 17.29
CA GLU A 263 -11.01 -20.03 18.49
C GLU A 263 -10.34 -18.64 18.46
N ALA A 264 -10.39 -17.92 19.58
CA ALA A 264 -9.75 -16.61 19.67
C ALA A 264 -8.86 -16.41 20.90
N SER A 265 -7.72 -15.75 20.70
CA SER A 265 -6.90 -15.18 21.76
C SER A 265 -6.98 -13.66 21.71
N VAL A 266 -7.54 -13.07 22.76
CA VAL A 266 -7.81 -11.64 22.87
C VAL A 266 -6.97 -11.03 23.97
N ALA A 267 -6.20 -9.98 23.68
CA ALA A 267 -5.32 -9.36 24.66
C ALA A 267 -5.42 -7.82 24.63
N ILE A 268 -5.78 -7.22 25.76
CA ILE A 268 -5.80 -5.77 25.96
C ILE A 268 -4.68 -5.35 26.93
N TYR A 269 -3.81 -4.44 26.48
CA TYR A 269 -2.77 -3.80 27.28
C TYR A 269 -2.92 -2.27 27.28
N GLY A 270 -4.14 -1.77 27.19
CA GLY A 270 -4.44 -0.36 27.03
C GLY A 270 -5.83 0.02 27.50
N SER A 271 -6.47 0.92 26.76
CA SER A 271 -7.81 1.43 27.05
C SER A 271 -8.77 1.24 25.87
N GLY A 272 -8.30 0.67 24.77
CA GLY A 272 -9.14 0.32 23.63
C GLY A 272 -9.96 -0.93 23.91
N ASP A 273 -11.14 -1.02 23.29
CA ASP A 273 -12.09 -2.11 23.45
C ASP A 273 -11.95 -3.15 22.33
N ILE A 274 -12.33 -4.40 22.62
CA ILE A 274 -12.36 -5.47 21.61
C ILE A 274 -13.73 -6.13 21.61
N SER A 275 -14.38 -6.13 20.44
CA SER A 275 -15.64 -6.86 20.18
C SER A 275 -15.41 -7.93 19.10
N ALA A 276 -15.78 -9.20 19.38
CA ALA A 276 -15.61 -10.31 18.44
C ALA A 276 -16.71 -11.36 18.59
N CYS A 277 -16.98 -12.09 17.49
CA CYS A 277 -17.87 -13.24 17.49
C CYS A 277 -17.04 -14.53 17.49
N VAL A 278 -17.10 -15.30 18.59
CA VAL A 278 -16.33 -16.55 18.78
C VAL A 278 -17.27 -17.69 19.13
N THR A 279 -17.10 -18.84 18.47
CA THR A 279 -18.09 -19.93 18.56
C THR A 279 -17.69 -21.09 19.46
N ASP A 280 -16.39 -21.37 19.67
CA ASP A 280 -15.96 -22.48 20.53
C ASP A 280 -15.19 -22.00 21.77
N HIS A 281 -14.04 -21.36 21.63
CA HIS A 281 -13.21 -20.96 22.76
C HIS A 281 -12.58 -19.58 22.61
N ALA A 282 -12.68 -18.77 23.69
CA ALA A 282 -11.99 -17.46 23.78
C ALA A 282 -11.07 -17.38 25.00
N GLU A 283 -9.76 -17.22 24.76
CA GLU A 283 -8.81 -16.90 25.84
C GLU A 283 -8.60 -15.39 25.90
N ILE A 284 -8.96 -14.77 27.03
CA ILE A 284 -8.99 -13.32 27.19
C ILE A 284 -8.00 -12.88 28.23
N THR A 285 -7.13 -11.95 27.90
CA THR A 285 -6.16 -11.33 28.81
C THR A 285 -6.38 -9.82 28.84
N ILE A 286 -6.67 -9.25 30.02
CA ILE A 286 -6.82 -7.80 30.20
C ILE A 286 -5.78 -7.29 31.19
N THR A 287 -5.00 -6.30 30.75
CA THR A 287 -4.08 -5.52 31.59
C THR A 287 -4.27 -4.06 31.22
N GLY A 288 -5.37 -3.47 31.66
CA GLY A 288 -5.75 -2.11 31.27
C GLY A 288 -7.17 -1.78 31.72
N SER A 289 -7.84 -0.87 31.00
CA SER A 289 -9.17 -0.39 31.31
C SER A 289 -10.19 -0.62 30.18
N GLY A 290 -9.75 -1.18 29.06
CA GLY A 290 -10.62 -1.49 27.93
C GLY A 290 -11.51 -2.70 28.20
N ASP A 291 -12.67 -2.74 27.57
CA ASP A 291 -13.68 -3.78 27.70
C ASP A 291 -13.56 -4.85 26.59
N VAL A 292 -13.98 -6.07 26.89
CA VAL A 292 -14.07 -7.16 25.91
C VAL A 292 -15.49 -7.68 25.79
N GLY A 293 -16.04 -7.61 24.57
CA GLY A 293 -17.32 -8.21 24.20
C GLY A 293 -17.12 -9.44 23.31
N ILE A 294 -17.47 -10.63 23.79
CA ILE A 294 -17.49 -11.86 23.00
C ILE A 294 -18.92 -12.32 22.83
N THR A 295 -19.32 -12.46 21.57
CA THR A 295 -20.61 -13.07 21.17
C THR A 295 -20.35 -14.42 20.51
N GLY A 296 -21.41 -15.19 20.15
CA GLY A 296 -21.28 -16.47 19.44
C GLY A 296 -21.31 -17.72 20.33
N GLY A 297 -21.39 -17.55 21.66
CA GLY A 297 -21.57 -18.68 22.59
C GLY A 297 -20.30 -19.41 23.00
N ALA A 298 -19.12 -18.86 22.77
CA ALA A 298 -17.83 -19.45 23.13
C ALA A 298 -17.66 -19.65 24.65
N LYS A 299 -16.83 -20.60 25.03
CA LYS A 299 -16.32 -20.73 26.40
C LYS A 299 -15.21 -19.75 26.63
N CYS A 300 -15.47 -18.75 27.44
CA CYS A 300 -14.47 -17.74 27.77
C CYS A 300 -13.59 -18.16 28.96
N THR A 301 -12.27 -18.02 28.79
CA THR A 301 -11.29 -18.14 29.88
C THR A 301 -10.63 -16.77 30.07
N VAL A 302 -10.91 -16.13 31.22
CA VAL A 302 -10.45 -14.77 31.47
C VAL A 302 -9.29 -14.75 32.45
N ARG A 303 -8.22 -14.03 32.10
CA ARG A 303 -7.06 -13.75 32.95
C ARG A 303 -6.80 -12.25 32.91
N GLY A 304 -6.44 -11.65 34.02
CA GLY A 304 -6.04 -10.25 33.98
C GLY A 304 -6.06 -9.56 35.33
N SER A 305 -5.55 -8.34 35.33
CA SER A 305 -5.46 -7.46 36.48
C SER A 305 -5.97 -6.04 36.18
N GLY A 306 -6.70 -5.88 35.08
CA GLY A 306 -7.27 -4.61 34.64
C GLY A 306 -8.59 -4.27 35.33
N SER A 307 -9.15 -3.10 35.01
CA SER A 307 -10.45 -2.62 35.47
C SER A 307 -11.55 -2.74 34.38
N GLY A 308 -11.20 -3.27 33.22
CA GLY A 308 -12.14 -3.50 32.12
C GLY A 308 -13.13 -4.63 32.40
N GLU A 309 -14.29 -4.55 31.78
CA GLU A 309 -15.36 -5.55 31.88
C GLU A 309 -15.24 -6.58 30.74
N VAL A 310 -15.53 -7.87 31.07
CA VAL A 310 -15.64 -8.93 30.07
C VAL A 310 -17.08 -9.41 29.99
N ARG A 311 -17.66 -9.37 28.81
CA ARG A 311 -18.98 -9.90 28.51
C ARG A 311 -18.87 -11.04 27.52
N CYS A 312 -19.34 -12.21 27.88
CA CYS A 312 -19.40 -13.38 27.01
C CYS A 312 -20.86 -13.87 26.94
N SER A 313 -21.41 -13.97 25.71
CA SER A 313 -22.81 -14.32 25.48
C SER A 313 -22.98 -15.29 24.30
#